data_f9ac30e224a8fad7093eb65fade6623d
#
_entry.id   f9ac30e224a8fad7093eb65fade6623d
#
_cell.length_a   1.000
_cell.length_b   1.000
_cell.length_c   1.000
_cell.angle_alpha   90.00
_cell.angle_beta   90.00
_cell.angle_gamma   90.00
#
_symmetry.space_group_name_H-M   'P 1'
#
loop_
_entity.id
_entity.type
_entity.pdbx_description
1 polymer ?
#
loop_
_entity_poly.entity_id
_entity_poly.type
_entity_poly.pdbx_seq_one_letter_code
_entity_poly.pdbx_strand_id
1 'polypeptide(L)'
;MVKIKVINKGHQPLPRYATAQSAGMDLRANLEEPIVLKPLERCLVPTGLYIALPEGYEAQVRPRSGLALKKGITVLNAPGTVDADYRGEVGVLLVNLSQEDFVVNDGERVAQMVIARHETADFIEVEELDETERGAGGYGHTGVK
;
A
#
# COMPACT_ATOMS: atom_id res chain seq x y z
N MET A 1 7.61 2.96 -19.99
CA MET A 1 7.84 2.84 -18.52
C MET A 1 7.80 4.22 -17.89
N VAL A 2 7.18 4.34 -16.72
CA VAL A 2 7.13 5.58 -15.94
C VAL A 2 8.47 5.78 -15.23
N LYS A 3 9.04 6.97 -15.33
CA LYS A 3 10.27 7.34 -14.61
C LYS A 3 9.89 8.05 -13.32
N ILE A 4 10.36 7.52 -12.19
CA ILE A 4 10.12 8.07 -10.87
C ILE A 4 11.45 8.48 -10.26
N LYS A 5 11.55 9.74 -9.84
CA LYS A 5 12.72 10.20 -9.09
C LYS A 5 12.63 9.66 -7.67
N VAL A 6 13.74 9.17 -7.17
CA VAL A 6 13.82 8.60 -5.82
C VAL A 6 15.07 9.08 -5.09
N ILE A 7 14.92 9.39 -3.81
CA ILE A 7 16.03 9.55 -2.88
C ILE A 7 15.99 8.36 -1.94
N ASN A 8 17.08 7.63 -1.84
CA ASN A 8 17.26 6.56 -0.86
C ASN A 8 18.17 7.04 0.26
N LYS A 9 17.58 7.32 1.42
CA LYS A 9 18.30 7.68 2.65
C LYS A 9 18.56 6.48 3.55
N GLY A 10 18.01 5.32 3.17
CA GLY A 10 18.22 4.08 3.88
C GLY A 10 19.42 3.29 3.39
N HIS A 11 19.63 2.14 3.96
CA HIS A 11 20.71 1.22 3.59
C HIS A 11 20.20 -0.01 2.80
N GLN A 12 18.89 -0.09 2.53
CA GLN A 12 18.31 -1.14 1.71
C GLN A 12 18.42 -0.80 0.22
N PRO A 13 18.48 -1.82 -0.66
CA PRO A 13 18.49 -1.56 -2.10
C PRO A 13 17.17 -0.96 -2.58
N LEU A 14 17.19 -0.28 -3.72
CA LEU A 14 15.96 0.21 -4.36
C LEU A 14 15.01 -0.95 -4.67
N PRO A 15 13.68 -0.74 -4.55
CA PRO A 15 12.69 -1.72 -4.93
C PRO A 15 12.84 -2.14 -6.40
N ARG A 16 12.58 -3.43 -6.66
CA ARG A 16 12.62 -4.00 -8.00
C ARG A 16 11.43 -4.92 -8.21
N TYR A 17 10.97 -5.01 -9.44
CA TYR A 17 10.01 -6.02 -9.85
C TYR A 17 10.67 -7.40 -9.82
N ALA A 18 10.03 -8.37 -9.19
CA ALA A 18 10.54 -9.74 -9.13
C ALA A 18 10.53 -10.44 -10.50
N THR A 19 9.53 -10.12 -11.32
CA THR A 19 9.39 -10.62 -12.70
C THR A 19 9.01 -9.47 -13.63
N ALA A 20 9.18 -9.67 -14.94
CA ALA A 20 8.85 -8.67 -15.96
C ALA A 20 7.36 -8.26 -15.97
N GLN A 21 6.47 -9.11 -15.46
CA GLN A 21 5.03 -8.86 -15.42
C GLN A 21 4.50 -8.60 -14.01
N SER A 22 5.37 -8.45 -13.02
CA SER A 22 4.95 -8.06 -11.68
C SER A 22 4.38 -6.64 -11.68
N ALA A 23 3.23 -6.45 -11.04
CA ALA A 23 2.65 -5.12 -10.84
C ALA A 23 3.22 -4.42 -9.62
N GLY A 24 3.62 -5.17 -8.60
CA GLY A 24 4.14 -4.66 -7.34
C GLY A 24 5.65 -4.88 -7.19
N MET A 25 6.29 -3.95 -6.52
CA MET A 25 7.68 -4.03 -6.05
C MET A 25 7.68 -4.20 -4.55
N ASP A 26 8.46 -5.12 -4.01
CA ASP A 26 8.57 -5.28 -2.56
C ASP A 26 9.21 -4.05 -1.90
N LEU A 27 8.61 -3.60 -0.80
CA LEU A 27 9.17 -2.61 0.11
C LEU A 27 9.81 -3.30 1.30
N ARG A 28 11.04 -2.90 1.61
CA ARG A 28 11.81 -3.44 2.73
C ARG A 28 11.81 -2.50 3.91
N ALA A 29 11.75 -3.08 5.09
CA ALA A 29 11.99 -2.36 6.33
C ALA A 29 13.43 -1.84 6.37
N ASN A 30 13.59 -0.57 6.72
CA ASN A 30 14.88 0.07 6.94
C ASN A 30 15.01 0.43 8.42
N LEU A 31 15.59 -0.47 9.18
CA LEU A 31 15.58 -0.42 10.65
C LEU A 31 17.01 -0.46 11.22
N GLU A 32 17.24 0.27 12.30
CA GLU A 32 18.42 0.11 13.13
C GLU A 32 18.27 -1.06 14.11
N GLU A 33 17.05 -1.25 14.61
CA GLU A 33 16.70 -2.34 15.53
C GLU A 33 15.39 -3.00 15.11
N PRO A 34 15.19 -4.29 15.43
CA PRO A 34 13.92 -4.98 15.16
C PRO A 34 12.74 -4.31 15.86
N ILE A 35 11.59 -4.35 15.21
CA ILE A 35 10.31 -3.91 15.79
C ILE A 35 9.52 -5.14 16.21
N VAL A 36 9.09 -5.19 17.47
CA VAL A 36 8.14 -6.21 17.94
C VAL A 36 6.74 -5.63 17.85
N LEU A 37 5.91 -6.25 17.03
CA LEU A 37 4.52 -5.86 16.80
C LEU A 37 3.61 -6.88 17.48
N LYS A 38 3.05 -6.52 18.63
CA LYS A 38 2.13 -7.37 19.37
C LYS A 38 0.78 -7.48 18.68
N PRO A 39 -0.04 -8.50 19.07
CA PRO A 39 -1.41 -8.62 18.55
C PRO A 39 -2.19 -7.31 18.67
N LEU A 40 -2.88 -6.91 17.58
CA LEU A 40 -3.68 -5.70 17.41
C LEU A 40 -2.88 -4.38 17.45
N GLU A 41 -1.59 -4.42 17.64
CA GLU A 41 -0.74 -3.23 17.51
C GLU A 41 -0.49 -2.87 16.05
N ARG A 42 -0.25 -1.58 15.82
CA ARG A 42 0.19 -1.02 14.55
C ARG A 42 1.51 -0.27 14.71
N CYS A 43 2.29 -0.25 13.66
CA CYS A 43 3.51 0.55 13.60
C CYS A 43 3.75 1.07 12.20
N LEU A 44 4.37 2.23 12.10
CA LEU A 44 4.85 2.78 10.84
C LEU A 44 6.29 2.31 10.63
N VAL A 45 6.48 1.42 9.66
CA VAL A 45 7.80 0.87 9.30
C VAL A 45 8.46 1.79 8.27
N PRO A 46 9.62 2.37 8.56
CA PRO A 46 10.34 3.21 7.60
C PRO A 46 10.94 2.37 6.47
N THR A 47 11.03 2.96 5.28
CA THR A 47 11.69 2.36 4.11
C THR A 47 12.96 3.09 3.69
N GLY A 48 13.17 4.30 4.19
CA GLY A 48 14.26 5.18 3.76
C GLY A 48 14.05 5.82 2.39
N LEU A 49 12.91 5.58 1.74
CA LEU A 49 12.62 6.02 0.38
C LEU A 49 11.76 7.28 0.35
N TYR A 50 12.16 8.23 -0.50
CA TYR A 50 11.42 9.45 -0.81
C TYR A 50 11.25 9.49 -2.32
N ILE A 51 10.02 9.59 -2.81
CA ILE A 51 9.71 9.50 -4.24
C ILE A 51 9.00 10.73 -4.74
N ALA A 52 9.17 11.04 -6.02
CA ALA A 52 8.43 12.06 -6.73
C ALA A 52 7.78 11.41 -7.96
N LEU A 53 6.49 11.20 -7.87
CA LEU A 53 5.69 10.66 -8.95
C LEU A 53 5.36 11.74 -9.97
N PRO A 54 5.26 11.41 -11.27
CA PRO A 54 4.70 12.33 -12.25
C PRO A 54 3.23 12.63 -11.96
N GLU A 55 2.76 13.78 -12.40
CA GLU A 55 1.35 14.14 -12.35
C GLU A 55 0.48 13.08 -13.01
N GLY A 56 -0.68 12.78 -12.43
CA GLY A 56 -1.60 11.75 -12.89
C GLY A 56 -1.26 10.33 -12.46
N TYR A 57 -0.24 10.17 -11.60
CA TYR A 57 0.15 8.89 -11.02
C TYR A 57 0.08 8.90 -9.50
N GLU A 58 -0.22 7.75 -8.96
CA GLU A 58 -0.12 7.45 -7.53
C GLU A 58 0.78 6.24 -7.29
N ALA A 59 1.29 6.10 -6.09
CA ALA A 59 1.81 4.83 -5.61
C ALA A 59 0.86 4.27 -4.55
N GLN A 60 0.58 2.97 -4.62
CA GLN A 60 -0.24 2.26 -3.66
C GLN A 60 0.63 1.32 -2.83
N VAL A 61 0.58 1.47 -1.52
CA VAL A 61 1.23 0.56 -0.58
C VAL A 61 0.22 -0.51 -0.19
N ARG A 62 0.50 -1.75 -0.61
CA ARG A 62 -0.39 -2.90 -0.44
C ARG A 62 0.28 -3.98 0.40
N PRO A 63 -0.50 -4.80 1.12
CA PRO A 63 0.05 -5.93 1.86
C PRO A 63 0.64 -6.99 0.93
N ARG A 64 1.51 -7.83 1.49
CA ARG A 64 2.00 -9.04 0.84
C ARG A 64 1.13 -10.21 1.24
N SER A 65 0.70 -10.99 0.25
CA SER A 65 -0.19 -12.14 0.45
C SER A 65 0.39 -13.18 1.41
N GLY A 66 1.69 -13.44 1.34
CA GLY A 66 2.34 -14.41 2.20
C GLY A 66 2.34 -14.01 3.68
N LEU A 67 2.59 -12.74 3.99
CA LEU A 67 2.52 -12.22 5.35
C LEU A 67 1.08 -12.21 5.87
N ALA A 68 0.13 -11.83 5.03
CA ALA A 68 -1.28 -11.81 5.39
C ALA A 68 -1.78 -13.23 5.73
N LEU A 69 -1.52 -14.19 4.86
CA LEU A 69 -2.00 -15.56 5.02
C LEU A 69 -1.31 -16.30 6.19
N LYS A 70 0.02 -16.22 6.27
CA LYS A 70 0.81 -17.05 7.18
C LYS A 70 1.01 -16.42 8.56
N LYS A 71 0.97 -15.09 8.64
CA LYS A 71 1.32 -14.34 9.84
C LYS A 71 0.22 -13.40 10.32
N GLY A 72 -0.85 -13.21 9.55
CA GLY A 72 -1.91 -12.27 9.89
C GLY A 72 -1.46 -10.81 9.90
N ILE A 73 -0.39 -10.49 9.16
CA ILE A 73 0.16 -9.14 9.06
C ILE A 73 -0.35 -8.49 7.77
N THR A 74 -0.87 -7.29 7.92
CA THR A 74 -1.38 -6.52 6.78
C THR A 74 -1.02 -5.04 6.91
N VAL A 75 -1.32 -4.27 5.88
CA VAL A 75 -1.20 -2.81 5.87
C VAL A 75 -2.55 -2.24 6.31
N LEU A 76 -2.55 -1.54 7.44
CA LEU A 76 -3.78 -1.09 8.10
C LEU A 76 -4.65 -0.20 7.21
N ASN A 77 -4.01 0.69 6.45
CA ASN A 77 -4.68 1.63 5.53
C ASN A 77 -4.74 1.13 4.08
N ALA A 78 -4.56 -0.17 3.84
CA ALA A 78 -4.52 -0.71 2.48
C ALA A 78 -5.82 -0.48 1.71
N PRO A 79 -5.72 -0.08 0.42
CA PRO A 79 -4.50 0.32 -0.28
C PRO A 79 -4.04 1.72 0.15
N GLY A 80 -2.82 1.82 0.70
CA GLY A 80 -2.26 3.09 1.14
C GLY A 80 -1.93 3.98 -0.05
N THR A 81 -2.39 5.23 -0.03
CA THR A 81 -2.19 6.17 -1.14
C THR A 81 -0.96 7.04 -0.89
N VAL A 82 -0.07 7.09 -1.87
CA VAL A 82 1.04 8.05 -1.94
C VAL A 82 0.79 8.96 -3.14
N ASP A 83 0.49 10.21 -2.85
CA ASP A 83 0.18 11.23 -3.85
C ASP A 83 1.43 11.70 -4.61
N ALA A 84 1.22 12.22 -5.82
CA ALA A 84 2.32 12.68 -6.67
C ALA A 84 3.13 13.83 -6.06
N ASP A 85 2.49 14.67 -5.26
CA ASP A 85 3.10 15.82 -4.58
C ASP A 85 3.59 15.52 -3.15
N TYR A 86 3.42 14.29 -2.66
CA TYR A 86 3.99 13.88 -1.37
C TYR A 86 5.51 13.80 -1.46
N ARG A 87 6.21 14.45 -0.52
CA ARG A 87 7.67 14.50 -0.47
C ARG A 87 8.26 13.91 0.81
N GLY A 88 7.41 13.34 1.67
CA GLY A 88 7.84 12.63 2.86
C GLY A 88 8.37 11.24 2.57
N GLU A 89 8.84 10.58 3.61
CA GLU A 89 9.29 9.19 3.53
C GLU A 89 8.12 8.25 3.23
N VAL A 90 8.33 7.31 2.34
CA VAL A 90 7.38 6.20 2.13
C VAL A 90 7.45 5.28 3.33
N GLY A 91 6.41 5.27 4.14
CA GLY A 91 6.26 4.39 5.29
C GLY A 91 5.25 3.27 5.04
N VAL A 92 5.42 2.17 5.73
CA VAL A 92 4.51 1.03 5.69
C VAL A 92 3.81 0.91 7.04
N LEU A 93 2.50 1.18 7.06
CA LEU A 93 1.69 1.11 8.28
C LEU A 93 1.19 -0.32 8.48
N LEU A 94 1.94 -1.13 9.24
CA LEU A 94 1.59 -2.52 9.55
C LEU A 94 0.66 -2.62 10.73
N VAL A 95 -0.20 -3.62 10.69
CA VAL A 95 -1.03 -4.08 11.81
C VAL A 95 -0.91 -5.60 11.95
N ASN A 96 -0.85 -6.09 13.19
CA ASN A 96 -0.82 -7.50 13.52
C ASN A 96 -2.22 -7.98 13.91
N LEU A 97 -2.87 -8.73 13.04
CA LEU A 97 -4.20 -9.31 13.28
C LEU A 97 -4.11 -10.79 13.76
N SER A 98 -2.92 -11.26 14.07
CA SER A 98 -2.72 -12.59 14.65
C SER A 98 -2.80 -12.56 16.18
N GLN A 99 -2.62 -13.72 16.81
CA GLN A 99 -2.58 -13.87 18.26
C GLN A 99 -1.16 -13.98 18.82
N GLU A 100 -0.15 -13.86 17.95
CA GLU A 100 1.26 -13.99 18.32
C GLU A 100 2.01 -12.69 17.99
N ASP A 101 3.08 -12.43 18.74
CA ASP A 101 3.98 -11.34 18.42
C ASP A 101 4.63 -11.56 17.05
N PHE A 102 4.77 -10.50 16.30
CA PHE A 102 5.47 -10.49 15.02
C PHE A 102 6.68 -9.57 15.09
N VAL A 103 7.85 -10.11 14.76
CA VAL A 103 9.09 -9.33 14.75
C VAL A 103 9.41 -8.90 13.32
N VAL A 104 9.53 -7.60 13.11
CA VAL A 104 10.01 -7.02 11.86
C VAL A 104 11.50 -6.79 11.98
N ASN A 105 12.28 -7.50 11.19
CA ASN A 105 13.73 -7.32 11.13
C ASN A 105 14.12 -6.41 9.97
N ASP A 106 15.31 -5.79 10.08
CA ASP A 106 15.87 -4.98 9.01
C ASP A 106 15.97 -5.76 7.70
N GLY A 107 15.62 -5.11 6.59
CA GLY A 107 15.67 -5.70 5.26
C GLY A 107 14.53 -6.65 4.91
N GLU A 108 13.65 -6.99 5.84
CA GLU A 108 12.48 -7.82 5.55
C GLU A 108 11.51 -7.09 4.61
N ARG A 109 10.90 -7.85 3.70
CA ARG A 109 9.89 -7.36 2.76
C ARG A 109 8.54 -7.34 3.45
N VAL A 110 8.07 -6.14 3.79
CA VAL A 110 6.89 -5.94 4.66
C VAL A 110 5.64 -5.53 3.91
N ALA A 111 5.79 -5.04 2.68
CA ALA A 111 4.70 -4.61 1.82
C ALA A 111 5.13 -4.67 0.36
N GLN A 112 4.25 -4.28 -0.54
CA GLN A 112 4.57 -4.04 -1.94
C GLN A 112 4.01 -2.69 -2.37
N MET A 113 4.68 -2.08 -3.34
CA MET A 113 4.28 -0.81 -3.92
C MET A 113 3.87 -1.00 -5.39
N VAL A 114 2.70 -0.49 -5.76
CA VAL A 114 2.18 -0.52 -7.12
C VAL A 114 2.07 0.91 -7.62
N ILE A 115 2.61 1.18 -8.81
CA ILE A 115 2.47 2.47 -9.49
C ILE A 115 1.27 2.40 -10.41
N ALA A 116 0.34 3.33 -10.27
CA ALA A 116 -0.89 3.35 -11.04
C ALA A 116 -1.20 4.77 -11.57
N ARG A 117 -1.90 4.83 -12.70
CA ARG A 117 -2.56 6.06 -13.14
C ARG A 117 -3.83 6.26 -12.34
N HIS A 118 -4.20 7.49 -12.13
CA HIS A 118 -5.49 7.84 -11.54
C HIS A 118 -6.15 8.98 -12.32
N GLU A 119 -7.47 9.01 -12.24
CA GLU A 119 -8.28 10.12 -12.73
C GLU A 119 -8.51 11.13 -11.61
N THR A 120 -8.65 12.39 -11.99
CA THR A 120 -9.09 13.46 -11.10
C THR A 120 -10.55 13.76 -11.42
N ALA A 121 -11.41 13.64 -10.41
CA ALA A 121 -12.84 13.89 -10.58
C ALA A 121 -13.19 15.36 -10.32
N ASP A 122 -14.07 15.88 -11.14
CA ASP A 122 -14.78 17.14 -10.91
C ASP A 122 -16.26 16.80 -10.67
N PHE A 123 -16.73 17.07 -9.46
CA PHE A 123 -18.12 16.75 -9.08
C PHE A 123 -19.07 17.84 -9.54
N ILE A 124 -20.09 17.43 -10.29
CA ILE A 124 -21.22 18.26 -10.68
C ILE A 124 -22.40 17.86 -9.81
N GLU A 125 -22.81 18.73 -8.91
CA GLU A 125 -23.97 18.50 -8.07
C GLU A 125 -25.25 18.59 -8.90
N VAL A 126 -26.07 17.55 -8.82
CA VAL A 126 -27.36 17.45 -9.51
C VAL A 126 -28.43 17.03 -8.53
N GLU A 127 -29.70 17.28 -8.85
CA GLU A 127 -30.82 16.88 -8.01
C GLU A 127 -31.24 15.43 -8.24
N GLU A 128 -31.02 14.89 -9.44
CA GLU A 128 -31.42 13.55 -9.83
C GLU A 128 -30.29 12.86 -10.62
N LEU A 129 -30.19 11.54 -10.44
CA LEU A 129 -29.36 10.67 -11.25
C LEU A 129 -30.24 9.86 -12.21
N ASP A 130 -29.65 9.42 -13.30
CA ASP A 130 -30.30 8.53 -14.25
C ASP A 130 -30.71 7.18 -13.61
N GLU A 131 -31.74 6.57 -14.13
CA GLU A 131 -32.19 5.24 -13.71
C GLU A 131 -31.35 4.15 -14.37
N THR A 132 -31.06 3.09 -13.60
CA THR A 132 -30.41 1.88 -14.09
C THR A 132 -31.16 0.64 -13.66
N GLU A 133 -30.98 -0.48 -14.37
CA GLU A 133 -31.58 -1.77 -13.99
C GLU A 133 -31.20 -2.19 -12.56
N ARG A 134 -29.96 -1.93 -12.14
CA ARG A 134 -29.49 -2.21 -10.79
C ARG A 134 -30.12 -1.29 -9.74
N GLY A 135 -30.38 -0.04 -10.07
CA GLY A 135 -30.89 0.97 -9.12
C GLY A 135 -30.01 1.10 -7.89
N ALA A 136 -30.62 1.12 -6.73
CA ALA A 136 -29.95 1.25 -5.44
C ALA A 136 -29.43 -0.08 -4.86
N GLY A 137 -29.49 -1.17 -5.61
CA GLY A 137 -29.06 -2.49 -5.14
C GLY A 137 -27.57 -2.55 -4.82
N GLY A 138 -27.24 -2.84 -3.58
CA GLY A 138 -25.88 -2.98 -3.08
C GLY A 138 -25.83 -3.88 -1.85
N TYR A 139 -24.67 -3.95 -1.20
CA TYR A 139 -24.47 -4.66 0.07
C TYR A 139 -25.01 -6.11 0.07
N GLY A 140 -24.74 -6.85 -1.02
CA GLY A 140 -25.13 -8.24 -1.14
C GLY A 140 -26.55 -8.48 -1.69
N HIS A 141 -27.17 -7.48 -2.34
CA HIS A 141 -28.51 -7.61 -2.91
C HIS A 141 -28.63 -8.74 -3.96
N THR A 142 -27.51 -9.16 -4.57
CA THR A 142 -27.44 -10.30 -5.48
C THR A 142 -27.37 -11.65 -4.76
N GLY A 143 -27.29 -11.64 -3.42
CA GLY A 143 -27.22 -12.85 -2.61
C GLY A 143 -25.84 -13.48 -2.54
N VAL A 144 -25.76 -14.60 -1.84
CA VAL A 144 -24.50 -15.36 -1.62
C VAL A 144 -24.42 -16.57 -2.56
N LYS A 145 -25.51 -16.92 -3.26
CA LYS A 145 -25.60 -18.06 -4.20
C LYS A 145 -26.13 -17.58 -5.53
#